data_1aecbafa423e3f820922ae9831997334
#
_entry.id   1aecbafa423e3f820922ae9831997334
#
_cell.length_a   1.000
_cell.length_b   1.000
_cell.length_c   1.000
_cell.angle_alpha   90.00
_cell.angle_beta   90.00
_cell.angle_gamma   90.00
#
_symmetry.space_group_name_H-M   'P 1'
#
loop_
_entity.id
_entity.type
_entity.pdbx_description
1 polymer ?
#
loop_
_entity_poly.entity_id
_entity_poly.type
_entity_poly.pdbx_seq_one_letter_code
_entity_poly.pdbx_strand_id
1 'polypeptide(L)'
;KFQREFEKNKKNGEVVYNANITTGDSFFMFVCTRFGYENPWQIEECVELNMATKLMTMYISQSDKETENEKKLRKIIDYDRKTSCYTIAKFYEQIGRLRKFAEEKDEQVALLHTDFSGMLDFNERFGQIEGDKVFTEFVNCILPSDNDYNIITHIDGADIFFSAFRFKNLESFDKIDALNKQFSKLINEKYPGAHIIVKTGIYVLKTNEVVGVGLDKALKAKKTVKNPTESFCIVYDKDKHENSCC
;
A
#
# COMPACT_ATOMS: atom_id res chain seq x y z
N LYS A 1 11.73 -25.12 -19.75
CA LYS A 1 12.27 -25.82 -20.91
C LYS A 1 13.75 -26.10 -20.66
N PHE A 2 14.16 -27.35 -20.65
CA PHE A 2 15.52 -27.78 -20.35
C PHE A 2 16.26 -27.98 -21.65
N GLN A 3 17.35 -27.26 -21.89
CA GLN A 3 18.19 -27.42 -23.04
C GLN A 3 19.61 -27.78 -22.58
N ARG A 4 20.17 -28.87 -23.09
CA ARG A 4 21.52 -29.34 -22.81
C ARG A 4 22.38 -29.11 -24.03
N GLU A 5 23.56 -28.53 -23.84
CA GLU A 5 24.58 -28.45 -24.86
C GLU A 5 25.88 -28.95 -24.29
N PHE A 6 26.52 -29.88 -25.04
CA PHE A 6 27.88 -30.33 -24.78
C PHE A 6 28.76 -29.69 -25.82
N GLU A 7 29.56 -28.73 -25.44
CA GLU A 7 30.57 -28.15 -26.31
C GLU A 7 31.96 -28.67 -25.94
N LYS A 8 32.70 -29.13 -26.97
CA LYS A 8 34.09 -29.52 -26.85
C LYS A 8 34.95 -28.37 -27.37
N ASN A 9 35.59 -27.63 -26.46
CA ASN A 9 36.52 -26.59 -26.86
C ASN A 9 37.90 -27.21 -27.16
N LYS A 10 38.22 -27.38 -28.46
CA LYS A 10 39.40 -28.10 -28.93
C LYS A 10 40.75 -27.41 -28.62
N LYS A 11 40.78 -26.16 -28.18
CA LYS A 11 42.04 -25.41 -28.06
C LYS A 11 42.77 -25.58 -26.73
N ASN A 12 42.06 -25.97 -25.62
CA ASN A 12 42.69 -26.01 -24.29
C ASN A 12 42.45 -27.32 -23.52
N GLY A 13 41.97 -28.38 -24.11
CA GLY A 13 41.67 -29.62 -23.41
C GLY A 13 40.50 -29.52 -22.40
N GLU A 14 39.65 -28.52 -22.60
CA GLU A 14 38.48 -28.29 -21.78
C GLU A 14 37.26 -29.05 -22.32
N VAL A 15 36.56 -29.75 -21.42
CA VAL A 15 35.26 -30.36 -21.73
C VAL A 15 34.22 -29.71 -20.83
N VAL A 16 33.29 -28.98 -21.43
CA VAL A 16 32.29 -28.19 -20.70
C VAL A 16 30.93 -28.90 -20.76
N TYR A 17 30.30 -28.98 -19.59
CA TYR A 17 28.89 -29.34 -19.44
C TYR A 17 28.09 -28.10 -19.15
N ASN A 18 27.13 -27.79 -20.00
CA ASN A 18 26.21 -26.64 -19.81
C ASN A 18 24.80 -27.16 -19.60
N ALA A 19 24.12 -26.60 -18.58
CA ALA A 19 22.70 -26.84 -18.37
C ALA A 19 21.99 -25.50 -18.12
N ASN A 20 20.98 -25.22 -18.94
CA ASN A 20 20.16 -24.03 -18.81
C ASN A 20 18.92 -24.33 -17.97
N ILE A 21 18.67 -23.49 -16.97
CA ILE A 21 17.53 -23.58 -16.05
C ILE A 21 16.70 -22.32 -16.24
N THR A 22 15.42 -22.45 -16.59
CA THR A 22 14.47 -21.33 -16.69
C THR A 22 13.35 -21.55 -15.69
N THR A 23 13.15 -20.60 -14.80
CA THR A 23 12.06 -20.57 -13.81
C THR A 23 11.36 -19.21 -13.87
N GLY A 24 10.09 -19.18 -14.27
CA GLY A 24 9.37 -17.92 -14.48
C GLY A 24 10.12 -17.00 -15.44
N ASP A 25 10.42 -15.78 -15.00
CA ASP A 25 11.17 -14.77 -15.76
C ASP A 25 12.70 -14.84 -15.55
N SER A 26 13.17 -15.79 -14.73
CA SER A 26 14.58 -15.92 -14.38
C SER A 26 15.25 -17.00 -15.23
N PHE A 27 16.47 -16.68 -15.69
CA PHE A 27 17.31 -17.59 -16.46
C PHE A 27 18.62 -17.83 -15.70
N PHE A 28 18.95 -19.10 -15.48
CA PHE A 28 20.19 -19.54 -14.83
C PHE A 28 20.92 -20.51 -15.74
N MET A 29 22.26 -20.41 -15.77
CA MET A 29 23.10 -21.32 -16.49
C MET A 29 24.03 -22.04 -15.50
N PHE A 30 23.91 -23.36 -15.43
CA PHE A 30 24.87 -24.20 -14.69
C PHE A 30 25.95 -24.65 -15.64
N VAL A 31 27.21 -24.33 -15.30
CA VAL A 31 28.38 -24.67 -16.11
C VAL A 31 29.34 -25.49 -15.27
N CYS A 32 29.72 -26.67 -15.76
CA CYS A 32 30.76 -27.50 -15.17
C CYS A 32 31.86 -27.71 -16.18
N THR A 33 33.10 -27.34 -15.86
CA THR A 33 34.26 -27.40 -16.73
C THR A 33 35.29 -28.38 -16.16
N ARG A 34 35.76 -29.27 -17.02
CA ARG A 34 36.86 -30.20 -16.70
C ARG A 34 38.11 -29.75 -17.45
N PHE A 35 39.23 -29.62 -16.75
CA PHE A 35 40.51 -29.20 -17.28
C PHE A 35 41.50 -30.41 -17.34
N GLY A 36 42.35 -30.42 -18.35
CA GLY A 36 43.49 -31.36 -18.44
C GLY A 36 43.12 -32.83 -18.68
N TYR A 37 41.91 -33.09 -19.15
CA TYR A 37 41.46 -34.46 -19.52
C TYR A 37 41.21 -34.58 -21.01
N GLU A 38 41.81 -35.60 -21.63
CA GLU A 38 41.57 -35.91 -23.02
C GLU A 38 40.26 -36.66 -23.27
N ASN A 39 39.73 -37.29 -22.23
CA ASN A 39 38.51 -38.10 -22.30
C ASN A 39 37.24 -37.28 -22.13
N PRO A 40 36.17 -37.55 -22.86
CA PRO A 40 34.87 -36.95 -22.64
C PRO A 40 34.32 -37.39 -21.27
N TRP A 41 33.28 -36.63 -20.79
CA TRP A 41 32.53 -36.98 -19.58
C TRP A 41 32.01 -38.43 -19.66
N GLN A 42 32.26 -39.23 -18.61
CA GLN A 42 31.72 -40.57 -18.50
C GLN A 42 30.21 -40.53 -18.28
N ILE A 43 29.51 -41.63 -18.62
CA ILE A 43 28.03 -41.69 -18.51
C ILE A 43 27.58 -41.43 -17.07
N GLU A 44 28.28 -42.02 -16.10
CA GLU A 44 28.03 -41.91 -14.68
C GLU A 44 28.14 -40.44 -14.23
N GLU A 45 29.20 -39.76 -14.64
CA GLU A 45 29.43 -38.34 -14.32
C GLU A 45 28.35 -37.44 -14.96
N CYS A 46 27.92 -37.74 -16.17
CA CYS A 46 26.81 -37.05 -16.83
C CYS A 46 25.48 -37.25 -16.08
N VAL A 47 25.26 -38.44 -15.51
CA VAL A 47 24.07 -38.71 -14.67
C VAL A 47 24.10 -37.90 -13.41
N GLU A 48 25.25 -37.83 -12.71
CA GLU A 48 25.43 -37.05 -11.47
C GLU A 48 25.22 -35.56 -11.72
N LEU A 49 25.84 -35.00 -12.78
CA LEU A 49 25.66 -33.60 -13.15
C LEU A 49 24.18 -33.27 -13.48
N ASN A 50 23.51 -34.22 -14.16
CA ASN A 50 22.09 -34.07 -14.45
C ASN A 50 21.22 -34.11 -13.21
N MET A 51 21.53 -34.96 -12.23
CA MET A 51 20.83 -34.99 -10.93
C MET A 51 21.07 -33.69 -10.17
N ALA A 52 22.31 -33.22 -10.10
CA ALA A 52 22.64 -31.95 -9.45
C ALA A 52 21.87 -30.77 -10.07
N THR A 53 21.82 -30.72 -11.41
CA THR A 53 21.07 -29.69 -12.13
C THR A 53 19.57 -29.75 -11.83
N LYS A 54 18.99 -30.96 -11.75
CA LYS A 54 17.57 -31.13 -11.37
C LYS A 54 17.29 -30.66 -9.95
N LEU A 55 18.16 -31.01 -9.01
CA LEU A 55 18.03 -30.55 -7.61
C LEU A 55 18.12 -29.03 -7.50
N MET A 56 19.08 -28.41 -8.19
CA MET A 56 19.18 -26.95 -8.27
C MET A 56 17.93 -26.31 -8.87
N THR A 57 17.39 -26.87 -9.96
CA THR A 57 16.16 -26.40 -10.58
C THR A 57 14.99 -26.45 -9.61
N MET A 58 14.84 -27.55 -8.86
CA MET A 58 13.80 -27.70 -7.86
C MET A 58 13.95 -26.67 -6.73
N TYR A 59 15.17 -26.49 -6.22
CA TYR A 59 15.45 -25.52 -5.15
C TYR A 59 15.15 -24.08 -5.58
N ILE A 60 15.62 -23.67 -6.75
CA ILE A 60 15.36 -22.34 -7.31
C ILE A 60 13.86 -22.11 -7.50
N SER A 61 13.15 -23.08 -8.12
CA SER A 61 11.70 -22.99 -8.32
C SER A 61 10.92 -22.92 -7.02
N GLN A 62 11.37 -23.59 -5.96
CA GLN A 62 10.74 -23.53 -4.65
C GLN A 62 10.99 -22.17 -4.00
N SER A 63 12.21 -21.66 -4.04
CA SER A 63 12.58 -20.33 -3.53
C SER A 63 11.80 -19.22 -4.21
N ASP A 64 11.63 -19.28 -5.54
CA ASP A 64 10.82 -18.30 -6.29
C ASP A 64 9.34 -18.32 -5.84
N LYS A 65 8.76 -19.51 -5.65
CA LYS A 65 7.37 -19.66 -5.16
C LYS A 65 7.21 -19.14 -3.73
N GLU A 66 8.16 -19.41 -2.84
CA GLU A 66 8.16 -18.91 -1.46
C GLU A 66 8.19 -17.38 -1.46
N THR A 67 9.07 -16.76 -2.25
CA THR A 67 9.16 -15.30 -2.39
C THR A 67 7.87 -14.69 -2.95
N GLU A 68 7.25 -15.32 -3.94
CA GLU A 68 5.96 -14.87 -4.50
C GLU A 68 4.82 -14.98 -3.48
N ASN A 69 4.78 -16.08 -2.73
CA ASN A 69 3.80 -16.27 -1.67
C ASN A 69 3.98 -15.26 -0.53
N GLU A 70 5.21 -14.96 -0.14
CA GLU A 70 5.50 -13.90 0.84
C GLU A 70 5.02 -12.52 0.35
N LYS A 71 5.27 -12.18 -0.92
CA LYS A 71 4.76 -10.93 -1.52
C LYS A 71 3.23 -10.86 -1.52
N LYS A 72 2.56 -11.97 -1.85
CA LYS A 72 1.09 -12.06 -1.80
C LYS A 72 0.56 -11.92 -0.37
N LEU A 73 1.19 -12.59 0.60
CA LEU A 73 0.84 -12.47 2.01
C LEU A 73 1.03 -11.05 2.53
N ARG A 74 2.15 -10.40 2.22
CA ARG A 74 2.39 -8.99 2.58
C ARG A 74 1.31 -8.07 2.01
N LYS A 75 0.90 -8.25 0.75
CA LYS A 75 -0.20 -7.46 0.18
C LYS A 75 -1.50 -7.63 0.94
N ILE A 76 -1.83 -8.85 1.38
CA ILE A 76 -3.05 -9.13 2.15
C ILE A 76 -2.97 -8.54 3.57
N ILE A 77 -1.80 -8.55 4.19
CA ILE A 77 -1.57 -8.04 5.55
C ILE A 77 -1.50 -6.51 5.56
N ASP A 78 -0.87 -5.92 4.55
CA ASP A 78 -0.57 -4.48 4.51
C ASP A 78 -1.70 -3.65 3.91
N TYR A 79 -2.56 -4.23 3.06
CA TYR A 79 -3.58 -3.48 2.31
C TYR A 79 -4.98 -4.06 2.48
N ASP A 80 -5.95 -3.15 2.62
CA ASP A 80 -7.38 -3.45 2.58
C ASP A 80 -7.81 -3.89 1.18
N ARG A 81 -8.60 -4.95 1.07
CA ARG A 81 -9.00 -5.54 -0.22
C ARG A 81 -9.99 -4.69 -1.02
N LYS A 82 -10.82 -3.89 -0.34
CA LYS A 82 -11.87 -3.10 -0.97
C LYS A 82 -11.33 -1.79 -1.52
N THR A 83 -10.56 -1.10 -0.70
CA THR A 83 -10.11 0.27 -0.97
C THR A 83 -8.66 0.35 -1.44
N SER A 84 -7.89 -0.73 -1.29
CA SER A 84 -6.44 -0.76 -1.51
C SER A 84 -5.64 0.21 -0.62
N CYS A 85 -6.27 0.74 0.43
CA CYS A 85 -5.61 1.50 1.48
C CYS A 85 -4.73 0.60 2.36
N TYR A 86 -3.88 1.19 3.17
CA TYR A 86 -3.22 0.43 4.22
C TYR A 86 -4.23 -0.17 5.21
N THR A 87 -3.90 -1.36 5.75
CA THR A 87 -4.57 -1.84 6.96
C THR A 87 -4.24 -0.91 8.14
N ILE A 88 -5.07 -0.95 9.18
CA ILE A 88 -4.86 -0.12 10.37
C ILE A 88 -3.49 -0.37 11.02
N ALA A 89 -3.03 -1.62 11.07
CA ALA A 89 -1.72 -1.98 11.59
C ALA A 89 -0.59 -1.33 10.77
N LYS A 90 -0.71 -1.41 9.44
CA LYS A 90 0.27 -0.79 8.52
C LYS A 90 0.24 0.73 8.59
N PHE A 91 -0.93 1.33 8.75
CA PHE A 91 -1.09 2.75 8.94
C PHE A 91 -0.27 3.26 10.15
N TYR A 92 -0.38 2.62 11.32
CA TYR A 92 0.38 2.99 12.50
C TYR A 92 1.89 2.84 12.30
N GLU A 93 2.33 1.77 11.61
CA GLU A 93 3.75 1.58 11.25
C GLU A 93 4.26 2.73 10.37
N GLN A 94 3.49 3.09 9.33
CA GLN A 94 3.89 4.13 8.38
C GLN A 94 3.92 5.53 9.01
N ILE A 95 3.06 5.84 9.97
CA ILE A 95 3.11 7.12 10.70
C ILE A 95 4.46 7.29 11.41
N GLY A 96 5.03 6.23 11.95
CA GLY A 96 6.36 6.28 12.55
C GLY A 96 7.45 6.73 11.57
N ARG A 97 7.36 6.28 10.32
CA ARG A 97 8.27 6.71 9.22
C ARG A 97 7.95 8.15 8.79
N LEU A 98 6.66 8.48 8.66
CA LEU A 98 6.21 9.80 8.27
C LEU A 98 6.72 10.90 9.23
N ARG A 99 6.70 10.64 10.54
CA ARG A 99 7.24 11.54 11.55
C ARG A 99 8.72 11.83 11.36
N LYS A 100 9.53 10.79 11.17
CA LYS A 100 10.98 10.95 10.94
C LYS A 100 11.26 11.82 9.71
N PHE A 101 10.55 11.55 8.61
CA PHE A 101 10.67 12.36 7.40
C PHE A 101 10.23 13.82 7.60
N ALA A 102 9.16 14.05 8.38
CA ALA A 102 8.70 15.39 8.69
C ALA A 102 9.74 16.18 9.49
N GLU A 103 10.34 15.56 10.52
CA GLU A 103 11.43 16.14 11.31
C GLU A 103 12.63 16.50 10.45
N GLU A 104 13.07 15.62 9.53
CA GLU A 104 14.20 15.87 8.62
C GLU A 104 13.96 17.05 7.65
N LYS A 105 12.69 17.35 7.34
CA LYS A 105 12.30 18.40 6.39
C LYS A 105 11.75 19.66 7.03
N ASP A 106 11.77 19.77 8.37
CA ASP A 106 11.15 20.86 9.13
C ASP A 106 9.66 21.04 8.76
N GLU A 107 8.95 19.91 8.70
CA GLU A 107 7.53 19.81 8.42
C GLU A 107 6.78 19.23 9.61
N GLN A 108 5.46 19.40 9.62
CA GLN A 108 4.57 18.84 10.63
C GLN A 108 3.74 17.71 10.05
N VAL A 109 3.21 16.85 10.92
CA VAL A 109 2.28 15.76 10.53
C VAL A 109 0.88 16.14 10.99
N ALA A 110 -0.07 16.09 10.06
CA ALA A 110 -1.50 16.18 10.35
C ALA A 110 -2.13 14.80 10.32
N LEU A 111 -3.02 14.55 11.29
CA LEU A 111 -3.90 13.39 11.34
C LEU A 111 -5.31 13.81 10.97
N LEU A 112 -5.97 13.04 10.13
CA LEU A 112 -7.35 13.25 9.70
C LEU A 112 -8.22 12.10 10.17
N HIS A 113 -9.40 12.48 10.64
CA HIS A 113 -10.52 11.57 10.87
C HIS A 113 -11.64 11.94 9.92
N THR A 114 -11.85 11.15 8.87
CA THR A 114 -12.88 11.40 7.84
C THR A 114 -14.00 10.39 7.97
N ASP A 115 -15.22 10.84 7.81
CA ASP A 115 -16.42 10.02 7.83
C ASP A 115 -17.44 10.52 6.79
N PHE A 116 -18.35 9.66 6.38
CA PHE A 116 -19.34 9.93 5.35
C PHE A 116 -20.75 9.90 5.95
N SER A 117 -21.56 10.91 5.64
CA SER A 117 -23.00 10.86 5.86
C SER A 117 -23.73 10.52 4.57
N GLY A 118 -24.86 9.82 4.70
CA GLY A 118 -25.69 9.44 3.57
C GLY A 118 -25.34 8.09 2.94
N MET A 119 -24.30 7.39 3.43
CA MET A 119 -23.90 6.09 2.86
C MET A 119 -24.92 4.99 3.07
N LEU A 120 -25.66 5.00 4.19
CA LEU A 120 -26.74 4.02 4.40
C LEU A 120 -27.82 4.16 3.32
N ASP A 121 -28.37 5.36 3.14
CA ASP A 121 -29.39 5.64 2.11
C ASP A 121 -28.83 5.38 0.69
N PHE A 122 -27.55 5.70 0.47
CA PHE A 122 -26.87 5.40 -0.78
C PHE A 122 -26.86 3.89 -1.06
N ASN A 123 -26.43 3.09 -0.08
CA ASN A 123 -26.33 1.64 -0.21
C ASN A 123 -27.70 0.98 -0.40
N GLU A 124 -28.74 1.50 0.26
CA GLU A 124 -30.13 1.04 0.06
C GLU A 124 -30.65 1.30 -1.36
N ARG A 125 -30.24 2.43 -1.98
CA ARG A 125 -30.71 2.83 -3.31
C ARG A 125 -29.88 2.26 -4.46
N PHE A 126 -28.57 2.25 -4.33
CA PHE A 126 -27.64 1.91 -5.40
C PHE A 126 -26.91 0.57 -5.17
N GLY A 127 -27.03 0.00 -3.99
CA GLY A 127 -26.39 -1.25 -3.59
C GLY A 127 -25.00 -1.06 -2.98
N GLN A 128 -24.60 -2.01 -2.15
CA GLN A 128 -23.34 -1.98 -1.39
C GLN A 128 -22.10 -1.99 -2.29
N ILE A 129 -22.17 -2.65 -3.46
CA ILE A 129 -21.06 -2.67 -4.43
C ILE A 129 -20.76 -1.27 -4.96
N GLU A 130 -21.78 -0.46 -5.23
CA GLU A 130 -21.60 0.92 -5.65
C GLU A 130 -21.07 1.79 -4.50
N GLY A 131 -21.50 1.54 -3.25
CA GLY A 131 -20.94 2.19 -2.07
C GLY A 131 -19.43 1.90 -1.89
N ASP A 132 -19.00 0.66 -2.07
CA ASP A 132 -17.58 0.29 -2.04
C ASP A 132 -16.77 1.04 -3.13
N LYS A 133 -17.37 1.30 -4.31
CA LYS A 133 -16.74 2.12 -5.37
C LYS A 133 -16.62 3.59 -4.95
N VAL A 134 -17.61 4.15 -4.24
CA VAL A 134 -17.52 5.51 -3.70
C VAL A 134 -16.29 5.66 -2.80
N PHE A 135 -16.03 4.70 -1.93
CA PHE A 135 -14.84 4.71 -1.08
C PHE A 135 -13.54 4.58 -1.87
N THR A 136 -13.50 3.74 -2.89
CA THR A 136 -12.32 3.61 -3.78
C THR A 136 -12.07 4.91 -4.55
N GLU A 137 -13.10 5.58 -5.05
CA GLU A 137 -12.99 6.87 -5.71
C GLU A 137 -12.49 7.96 -4.75
N PHE A 138 -12.97 7.96 -3.50
CA PHE A 138 -12.49 8.89 -2.47
C PHE A 138 -10.98 8.73 -2.21
N VAL A 139 -10.51 7.50 -2.05
CA VAL A 139 -9.09 7.21 -1.86
C VAL A 139 -8.27 7.74 -3.02
N ASN A 140 -8.71 7.49 -4.26
CA ASN A 140 -8.04 7.97 -5.46
C ASN A 140 -8.02 9.51 -5.58
N CYS A 141 -9.02 10.20 -5.00
CA CYS A 141 -9.04 11.66 -4.97
C CYS A 141 -8.09 12.25 -3.92
N ILE A 142 -7.92 11.57 -2.77
CA ILE A 142 -7.10 12.07 -1.65
C ILE A 142 -5.63 11.69 -1.78
N LEU A 143 -5.31 10.60 -2.48
CA LEU A 143 -3.93 10.21 -2.79
C LEU A 143 -3.51 10.84 -4.13
N PRO A 144 -3.21 12.15 -4.20
CA PRO A 144 -2.67 12.71 -5.44
C PRO A 144 -1.30 12.11 -5.71
N SER A 145 -1.07 11.79 -6.96
CA SER A 145 0.06 11.09 -7.53
C SER A 145 1.46 11.70 -7.28
N ASP A 146 1.55 12.88 -6.68
CA ASP A 146 2.81 13.62 -6.53
C ASP A 146 3.35 13.71 -5.09
N ASN A 147 2.67 13.13 -4.11
CA ASN A 147 3.16 13.12 -2.73
C ASN A 147 3.32 11.70 -2.21
N ASP A 148 4.53 11.20 -2.22
CA ASP A 148 4.95 9.89 -1.68
C ASP A 148 4.67 9.68 -0.18
N TYR A 149 3.91 10.57 0.47
CA TYR A 149 3.82 10.65 1.91
C TYR A 149 2.41 10.84 2.49
N ASN A 150 1.38 10.62 1.68
CA ASN A 150 0.02 10.52 2.20
C ASN A 150 -0.28 9.08 2.59
N ILE A 151 -0.66 8.88 3.84
CA ILE A 151 -0.99 7.57 4.39
C ILE A 151 -2.47 7.55 4.67
N ILE A 152 -3.18 6.55 4.18
CA ILE A 152 -4.62 6.40 4.39
C ILE A 152 -4.96 4.97 4.77
N THR A 153 -5.90 4.80 5.69
CA THR A 153 -6.51 3.51 6.04
C THR A 153 -8.02 3.64 6.12
N HIS A 154 -8.71 2.61 5.69
CA HIS A 154 -10.15 2.45 5.87
C HIS A 154 -10.41 1.58 7.09
N ILE A 155 -11.38 1.98 7.93
CA ILE A 155 -11.81 1.17 9.06
C ILE A 155 -12.90 0.21 8.60
N ASP A 156 -12.55 -1.07 8.52
CA ASP A 156 -13.47 -2.11 8.05
C ASP A 156 -14.75 -2.14 8.89
N GLY A 157 -15.88 -2.23 8.21
CA GLY A 157 -17.22 -2.21 8.83
C GLY A 157 -17.70 -0.83 9.29
N ALA A 158 -16.98 0.24 8.98
CA ALA A 158 -17.38 1.63 9.22
C ALA A 158 -17.10 2.51 8.00
N ASP A 159 -17.88 3.59 7.86
CA ASP A 159 -17.69 4.59 6.79
C ASP A 159 -16.62 5.63 7.21
N ILE A 160 -15.50 5.13 7.78
CA ILE A 160 -14.46 5.96 8.41
C ILE A 160 -13.10 5.72 7.76
N PHE A 161 -12.41 6.81 7.47
CA PHE A 161 -11.01 6.80 7.05
C PHE A 161 -10.14 7.56 8.03
N PHE A 162 -8.96 7.00 8.33
CA PHE A 162 -7.88 7.75 8.94
C PHE A 162 -6.84 8.07 7.89
N SER A 163 -6.35 9.29 7.91
CA SER A 163 -5.28 9.70 7.02
C SER A 163 -4.20 10.45 7.79
N ALA A 164 -2.98 10.43 7.28
CA ALA A 164 -1.89 11.22 7.78
C ALA A 164 -1.07 11.78 6.63
N PHE A 165 -0.65 13.03 6.72
CA PHE A 165 0.20 13.67 5.72
C PHE A 165 1.13 14.69 6.36
N ARG A 166 2.22 15.01 5.66
CA ARG A 166 3.15 16.06 6.04
C ARG A 166 2.73 17.39 5.43
N PHE A 167 2.91 18.47 6.16
CA PHE A 167 2.61 19.81 5.68
C PHE A 167 3.57 20.84 6.26
N LYS A 168 3.72 21.94 5.57
CA LYS A 168 4.58 23.06 5.97
C LYS A 168 3.78 24.31 6.30
N ASN A 169 2.63 24.49 5.66
CA ASN A 169 1.75 25.63 5.87
C ASN A 169 0.27 25.20 5.93
N LEU A 170 -0.55 26.03 6.54
CA LEU A 170 -1.98 25.75 6.78
C LEU A 170 -2.84 25.75 5.51
N GLU A 171 -2.36 26.29 4.40
CA GLU A 171 -3.06 26.25 3.10
C GLU A 171 -3.34 24.82 2.64
N SER A 172 -2.59 23.85 3.13
CA SER A 172 -2.82 22.43 2.87
C SER A 172 -4.19 21.97 3.37
N PHE A 173 -4.73 22.60 4.44
CA PHE A 173 -6.05 22.25 5.01
C PHE A 173 -7.19 22.78 4.16
N ASP A 174 -7.04 23.96 3.56
CA ASP A 174 -8.02 24.53 2.62
C ASP A 174 -8.15 23.66 1.37
N LYS A 175 -7.04 23.06 0.93
CA LYS A 175 -7.05 22.10 -0.18
C LYS A 175 -7.85 20.85 0.17
N ILE A 176 -7.74 20.33 1.40
CA ILE A 176 -8.52 19.16 1.85
C ILE A 176 -10.00 19.50 1.91
N ASP A 177 -10.36 20.68 2.41
CA ASP A 177 -11.76 21.14 2.43
C ASP A 177 -12.34 21.24 1.01
N ALA A 178 -11.57 21.82 0.08
CA ALA A 178 -11.95 21.91 -1.32
C ALA A 178 -12.11 20.53 -1.97
N LEU A 179 -11.20 19.58 -1.69
CA LEU A 179 -11.27 18.21 -2.18
C LEU A 179 -12.51 17.48 -1.65
N ASN A 180 -12.83 17.60 -0.36
CA ASN A 180 -14.03 17.01 0.23
C ASN A 180 -15.30 17.51 -0.46
N LYS A 181 -15.39 18.83 -0.68
CA LYS A 181 -16.53 19.47 -1.37
C LYS A 181 -16.62 19.02 -2.83
N GLN A 182 -15.51 19.02 -3.54
CA GLN A 182 -15.44 18.59 -4.95
C GLN A 182 -15.83 17.11 -5.09
N PHE A 183 -15.30 16.23 -4.22
CA PHE A 183 -15.65 14.82 -4.22
C PHE A 183 -17.15 14.60 -3.99
N SER A 184 -17.70 15.22 -2.94
CA SER A 184 -19.11 15.13 -2.61
C SER A 184 -20.00 15.58 -3.76
N LYS A 185 -19.64 16.71 -4.42
CA LYS A 185 -20.33 17.21 -5.60
C LYS A 185 -20.30 16.19 -6.74
N LEU A 186 -19.13 15.64 -7.05
CA LEU A 186 -18.94 14.67 -8.13
C LEU A 186 -19.79 13.41 -7.90
N ILE A 187 -19.81 12.87 -6.67
CA ILE A 187 -20.62 11.67 -6.35
C ILE A 187 -22.12 11.99 -6.44
N ASN A 188 -22.56 13.13 -5.91
CA ASN A 188 -23.97 13.51 -5.94
C ASN A 188 -24.47 13.82 -7.35
N GLU A 189 -23.61 14.30 -8.25
CA GLU A 189 -23.91 14.45 -9.67
C GLU A 189 -23.97 13.11 -10.42
N LYS A 190 -23.04 12.21 -10.10
CA LYS A 190 -22.98 10.86 -10.70
C LYS A 190 -24.15 9.97 -10.30
N TYR A 191 -24.65 10.13 -9.07
CA TYR A 191 -25.76 9.36 -8.51
C TYR A 191 -26.90 10.28 -8.07
N PRO A 192 -27.83 10.61 -8.99
CA PRO A 192 -28.92 11.53 -8.68
C PRO A 192 -29.75 11.11 -7.48
N GLY A 193 -29.91 12.03 -6.53
CA GLY A 193 -30.59 11.78 -5.25
C GLY A 193 -29.71 11.13 -4.18
N ALA A 194 -28.42 10.91 -4.43
CA ALA A 194 -27.45 10.72 -3.37
C ALA A 194 -27.26 12.04 -2.61
N HIS A 195 -27.00 11.93 -1.30
CA HIS A 195 -26.71 13.08 -0.44
C HIS A 195 -25.46 12.76 0.39
N ILE A 196 -24.38 12.43 -0.33
CA ILE A 196 -23.11 12.11 0.32
C ILE A 196 -22.44 13.41 0.79
N ILE A 197 -22.12 13.43 2.09
CA ILE A 197 -21.39 14.52 2.74
C ILE A 197 -20.14 13.94 3.38
N VAL A 198 -18.97 14.50 3.05
CA VAL A 198 -17.67 14.12 3.62
C VAL A 198 -17.34 15.06 4.77
N LYS A 199 -17.08 14.50 5.96
CA LYS A 199 -16.80 15.24 7.18
C LYS A 199 -15.41 14.89 7.68
N THR A 200 -14.50 15.86 7.73
CA THR A 200 -13.12 15.65 8.14
C THR A 200 -12.75 16.53 9.33
N GLY A 201 -12.24 15.91 10.38
CA GLY A 201 -11.55 16.59 11.46
C GLY A 201 -10.05 16.43 11.29
N ILE A 202 -9.29 17.48 11.56
CA ILE A 202 -7.83 17.51 11.47
C ILE A 202 -7.23 17.81 12.84
N TYR A 203 -6.14 17.11 13.15
CA TYR A 203 -5.30 17.41 14.29
C TYR A 203 -3.82 17.45 13.88
N VAL A 204 -3.12 18.52 14.26
CA VAL A 204 -1.66 18.61 14.08
C VAL A 204 -0.99 17.81 15.19
N LEU A 205 -0.33 16.73 14.82
CA LEU A 205 0.27 15.77 15.74
C LEU A 205 1.52 16.37 16.38
N LYS A 206 1.55 16.41 17.71
CA LYS A 206 2.72 16.89 18.46
C LYS A 206 3.84 15.85 18.47
N THR A 207 5.06 16.32 18.65
CA THR A 207 6.24 15.45 18.87
C THR A 207 5.98 14.51 20.05
N ASN A 208 6.25 13.22 19.88
CA ASN A 208 6.05 12.17 20.89
C ASN A 208 4.61 11.91 21.36
N GLU A 209 3.61 12.52 20.74
CA GLU A 209 2.21 12.24 21.07
C GLU A 209 1.76 10.89 20.48
N VAL A 210 0.92 10.17 21.22
CA VAL A 210 0.32 8.91 20.77
C VAL A 210 -0.67 9.19 19.64
N VAL A 211 -0.54 8.47 18.53
CA VAL A 211 -1.37 8.67 17.32
C VAL A 211 -2.86 8.55 17.61
N GLY A 212 -3.27 7.58 18.44
CA GLY A 212 -4.67 7.39 18.84
C GLY A 212 -5.26 8.61 19.53
N VAL A 213 -4.49 9.27 20.41
CA VAL A 213 -4.91 10.51 21.08
C VAL A 213 -5.10 11.63 20.05
N GLY A 214 -4.21 11.72 19.06
CA GLY A 214 -4.34 12.68 17.96
C GLY A 214 -5.59 12.42 17.11
N LEU A 215 -5.90 11.17 16.79
CA LEU A 215 -7.13 10.80 16.06
C LEU A 215 -8.40 11.11 16.85
N ASP A 216 -8.39 10.90 18.18
CA ASP A 216 -9.51 11.30 19.06
C ASP A 216 -9.75 12.80 19.06
N LYS A 217 -8.68 13.61 19.02
CA LYS A 217 -8.78 15.06 18.90
C LYS A 217 -9.34 15.48 17.54
N ALA A 218 -8.89 14.85 16.45
CA ALA A 218 -9.46 15.06 15.13
C ALA A 218 -10.97 14.71 15.12
N LEU A 219 -11.36 13.60 15.73
CA LEU A 219 -12.77 13.23 15.89
C LEU A 219 -13.56 14.27 16.69
N LYS A 220 -13.00 14.79 17.80
CA LYS A 220 -13.64 15.85 18.59
C LYS A 220 -13.88 17.10 17.75
N ALA A 221 -12.89 17.54 16.98
CA ALA A 221 -13.04 18.69 16.07
C ALA A 221 -14.20 18.47 15.09
N LYS A 222 -14.27 17.35 14.43
CA LYS A 222 -15.33 17.01 13.50
C LYS A 222 -16.73 17.05 14.14
N LYS A 223 -16.87 16.57 15.38
CA LYS A 223 -18.16 16.52 16.11
C LYS A 223 -18.71 17.87 16.52
N THR A 224 -17.93 18.94 16.43
CA THR A 224 -18.44 20.31 16.74
C THR A 224 -19.40 20.83 15.69
N VAL A 225 -19.30 20.36 14.44
CA VAL A 225 -20.24 20.72 13.38
C VAL A 225 -21.46 19.82 13.47
N LYS A 226 -22.57 20.37 13.95
CA LYS A 226 -23.85 19.67 14.06
C LYS A 226 -24.66 19.89 12.77
N ASN A 227 -25.26 18.79 12.25
CA ASN A 227 -26.17 18.81 11.09
C ASN A 227 -25.56 19.53 9.87
N PRO A 228 -24.39 19.10 9.37
CA PRO A 228 -23.81 19.73 8.20
C PRO A 228 -24.69 19.49 6.96
N THR A 229 -24.87 20.53 6.15
CA THR A 229 -25.59 20.49 4.87
C THR A 229 -24.64 20.31 3.69
N GLU A 230 -23.33 20.49 3.92
CA GLU A 230 -22.26 20.34 2.94
C GLU A 230 -21.02 19.69 3.56
N SER A 231 -20.13 19.18 2.71
CA SER A 231 -18.86 18.63 3.13
C SER A 231 -17.97 19.71 3.73
N PHE A 232 -17.21 19.34 4.75
CA PHE A 232 -16.36 20.27 5.49
C PHE A 232 -15.09 19.62 5.99
N CYS A 233 -14.12 20.49 6.30
CA CYS A 233 -12.91 20.16 7.02
C CYS A 233 -12.72 21.12 8.19
N ILE A 234 -12.41 20.61 9.38
CA ILE A 234 -12.21 21.44 10.58
C ILE A 234 -10.97 21.03 11.35
N VAL A 235 -10.16 22.01 11.73
CA VAL A 235 -8.94 21.80 12.51
C VAL A 235 -9.26 21.84 13.99
N TYR A 236 -8.68 20.91 14.76
CA TYR A 236 -8.81 20.90 16.20
C TYR A 236 -8.17 22.16 16.81
N ASP A 237 -8.94 22.87 17.62
CA ASP A 237 -8.52 24.00 18.42
C ASP A 237 -8.82 23.70 19.91
N LYS A 238 -7.80 23.70 20.75
CA LYS A 238 -7.93 23.34 22.15
C LYS A 238 -8.97 24.19 22.88
N ASP A 239 -8.95 25.51 22.68
CA ASP A 239 -9.82 26.44 23.38
C ASP A 239 -11.30 26.27 23.02
N LYS A 240 -11.58 25.87 21.77
CA LYS A 240 -12.95 25.62 21.29
C LYS A 240 -13.46 24.22 21.64
N HIS A 241 -12.58 23.22 21.73
CA HIS A 241 -12.98 21.81 21.75
C HIS A 241 -12.84 21.16 23.14
N GLU A 242 -12.09 21.77 24.09
CA GLU A 242 -12.02 21.29 25.46
C GLU A 242 -13.02 22.02 26.40
N ASN A 243 -13.43 23.25 26.06
CA ASN A 243 -14.38 24.05 26.88
C ASN A 243 -15.86 23.77 26.52
N SER A 244 -16.17 22.85 25.62
CA SER A 244 -17.55 22.51 25.22
C SER A 244 -18.20 21.41 26.06
N CYS A 245 -17.58 20.99 27.16
CA CYS A 245 -18.12 20.03 28.12
C CYS A 245 -18.54 20.77 29.41
N CYS A 246 -19.59 21.59 29.34
CA CYS A 246 -20.41 22.02 30.49
C CYS A 246 -21.88 21.87 30.12
#